data_0cdd7ffe7e72e82f3df2c7521bca09af
#
_entry.id   0cdd7ffe7e72e82f3df2c7521bca09af
#
_cell.length_a   1.000
_cell.length_b   1.000
_cell.length_c   1.000
_cell.angle_alpha   90.00
_cell.angle_beta   90.00
_cell.angle_gamma   90.00
#
_symmetry.space_group_name_H-M   'P 1'
#
loop_
_entity.id
_entity.type
_entity.pdbx_description
1 polymer ?
#
loop_
_entity_poly.entity_id
_entity_poly.type
_entity_poly.pdbx_seq_one_letter_code
_entity_poly.pdbx_strand_id
1 'polypeptide(L)'
;MPTEKKAIEKLGLNRDEIPVVKFRDTCKEFNKEYIKKQTEGFKRLGAIGDWENPYITYQPQMEAKQIGVFGNMYKKGYIYKGLKPVYWCTDCETALAEAEIEYKDIKSNTAYVKFPVIEGKGLFDERDTYVVIWTTTPWTLPGNTGITISPEFKYSLVDVQGEKLIMASELVDKVMEVAKIDDYSVIKEYEGNELEGVICKHPFIERESRVVLGSDDTILVELDTGTGAVHTAPGYGKEDYLCGLKNKLDMVVTVDSKGHQTEEAGPFAGMYYAKSDKEIIKWLDEHNFLLAKQEITHSYPHCWRCKHPVIYRATSQWFASIDGFRKEALEAIKDVKWYPTWGEERITKMIEDRNDWCISRQRTWGVPLPIFYCKDCEKEYVTSESLDKVQKIVEKNGSNAWFELTEKELMPEGAKCTECGCTEFVKETDIMDVWFDSGSTHESVLAERGLPEANLYLEGSDQYRGWFQSSLLTSVATKGKAPYKEVVTHGYVVDEKGRKMSKSLGNGIDPRELINEFGADILRLWALSSDYTSDVSISKGIIKQVAEVYRKIRNTARFILGNISDFDVNNPVSYEELQEIDLSLIHI
;
A
#
# COMPACT_ATOMS: atom_id res chain seq x y z
N MET A 1 11.98 -1.91 7.09
CA MET A 1 11.43 -2.26 8.42
C MET A 1 12.31 -1.69 9.52
N PRO A 2 11.78 -1.33 10.69
CA PRO A 2 12.63 -0.94 11.82
C PRO A 2 13.68 -2.00 12.13
N THR A 3 13.30 -3.27 12.02
CA THR A 3 14.19 -4.43 12.24
C THR A 3 15.40 -4.42 11.31
N GLU A 4 15.19 -4.27 9.99
CA GLU A 4 16.30 -4.24 9.01
C GLU A 4 17.23 -3.05 9.24
N LYS A 5 16.65 -1.85 9.48
CA LYS A 5 17.45 -0.65 9.80
C LYS A 5 18.31 -0.86 11.03
N LYS A 6 17.74 -1.44 12.09
CA LYS A 6 18.48 -1.75 13.33
C LYS A 6 19.53 -2.84 13.14
N ALA A 7 19.27 -3.82 12.26
CA ALA A 7 20.27 -4.83 11.93
C ALA A 7 21.47 -4.21 11.18
N ILE A 8 21.22 -3.32 10.22
CA ILE A 8 22.25 -2.57 9.49
C ILE A 8 23.06 -1.70 10.46
N GLU A 9 22.40 -0.92 11.32
CA GLU A 9 23.05 -0.09 12.34
C GLU A 9 23.94 -0.95 13.27
N LYS A 10 23.45 -2.11 13.70
CA LYS A 10 24.19 -3.03 14.58
C LYS A 10 25.42 -3.66 13.92
N LEU A 11 25.32 -3.97 12.62
CA LEU A 11 26.42 -4.56 11.86
C LEU A 11 27.44 -3.54 11.37
N GLY A 12 27.07 -2.25 11.28
CA GLY A 12 27.95 -1.16 10.87
C GLY A 12 28.46 -1.26 9.42
N LEU A 13 27.74 -1.98 8.56
CA LEU A 13 28.08 -2.21 7.16
C LEU A 13 26.96 -1.74 6.24
N ASN A 14 27.26 -1.45 4.99
CA ASN A 14 26.22 -1.25 3.98
C ASN A 14 25.47 -2.56 3.74
N ARG A 15 24.19 -2.47 3.39
CA ARG A 15 23.34 -3.65 3.18
C ARG A 15 23.95 -4.65 2.19
N ASP A 16 24.48 -4.14 1.09
CA ASP A 16 25.02 -4.94 -0.02
C ASP A 16 26.32 -5.69 0.36
N GLU A 17 26.98 -5.27 1.44
CA GLU A 17 28.20 -5.88 1.98
C GLU A 17 27.90 -6.99 3.00
N ILE A 18 26.64 -7.10 3.46
CA ILE A 18 26.26 -8.06 4.50
C ILE A 18 25.76 -9.36 3.86
N PRO A 19 26.39 -10.53 4.15
CA PRO A 19 25.84 -11.81 3.71
C PRO A 19 24.40 -12.01 4.15
N VAL A 20 23.52 -12.43 3.23
CA VAL A 20 22.07 -12.50 3.42
C VAL A 20 21.68 -13.25 4.70
N VAL A 21 22.23 -14.43 4.94
CA VAL A 21 21.92 -15.25 6.12
C VAL A 21 22.30 -14.54 7.41
N LYS A 22 23.50 -13.95 7.47
CA LYS A 22 23.96 -13.17 8.63
C LYS A 22 23.05 -11.98 8.92
N PHE A 23 22.59 -11.30 7.88
CA PHE A 23 21.64 -10.20 8.01
C PHE A 23 20.30 -10.68 8.59
N ARG A 24 19.76 -11.78 8.06
CA ARG A 24 18.49 -12.37 8.50
C ARG A 24 18.57 -12.85 9.96
N ASP A 25 19.67 -13.50 10.35
CA ASP A 25 19.89 -13.92 11.73
C ASP A 25 19.99 -12.73 12.68
N THR A 26 20.64 -11.66 12.28
CA THR A 26 20.68 -10.42 13.07
C THR A 26 19.29 -9.81 13.25
N CYS A 27 18.44 -9.83 12.21
CA CYS A 27 17.04 -9.42 12.31
C CYS A 27 16.25 -10.32 13.28
N LYS A 28 16.47 -11.62 13.24
CA LYS A 28 15.82 -12.60 14.11
C LYS A 28 16.18 -12.37 15.58
N GLU A 29 17.45 -12.17 15.87
CA GLU A 29 17.91 -11.88 17.25
C GLU A 29 17.34 -10.56 17.78
N PHE A 30 17.30 -9.53 16.98
CA PHE A 30 16.67 -8.26 17.34
C PHE A 30 15.18 -8.46 17.70
N ASN A 31 14.44 -9.21 16.89
CA ASN A 31 13.03 -9.47 17.15
C ASN A 31 12.77 -10.27 18.42
N LYS A 32 13.63 -11.24 18.77
CA LYS A 32 13.52 -12.00 20.03
C LYS A 32 13.50 -11.09 21.26
N GLU A 33 14.35 -10.08 21.30
CA GLU A 33 14.38 -9.11 22.39
C GLU A 33 13.07 -8.32 22.51
N TYR A 34 12.51 -7.89 21.35
CA TYR A 34 11.25 -7.14 21.35
C TYR A 34 10.04 -8.00 21.69
N ILE A 35 10.00 -9.26 21.25
CA ILE A 35 8.94 -10.21 21.61
C ILE A 35 8.87 -10.34 23.14
N LYS A 36 10.02 -10.50 23.82
CA LYS A 36 10.06 -10.56 25.28
C LYS A 36 9.47 -9.29 25.92
N LYS A 37 9.91 -8.11 25.48
CA LYS A 37 9.42 -6.82 25.98
C LYS A 37 7.91 -6.64 25.75
N GLN A 38 7.40 -7.06 24.58
CA GLN A 38 5.98 -7.01 24.25
C GLN A 38 5.17 -7.97 25.15
N THR A 39 5.63 -9.21 25.32
CA THR A 39 4.98 -10.19 26.20
C THR A 39 4.86 -9.67 27.63
N GLU A 40 5.94 -9.11 28.19
CA GLU A 40 5.92 -8.49 29.52
C GLU A 40 4.92 -7.33 29.61
N GLY A 41 4.87 -6.48 28.57
CA GLY A 41 3.94 -5.36 28.49
C GLY A 41 2.47 -5.80 28.44
N PHE A 42 2.14 -6.76 27.59
CA PHE A 42 0.77 -7.30 27.48
C PHE A 42 0.33 -8.03 28.77
N LYS A 43 1.19 -8.85 29.36
CA LYS A 43 0.91 -9.47 30.68
C LYS A 43 0.65 -8.41 31.75
N ARG A 44 1.42 -7.33 31.76
CA ARG A 44 1.26 -6.23 32.73
C ARG A 44 -0.05 -5.47 32.52
N LEU A 45 -0.52 -5.33 31.29
CA LEU A 45 -1.83 -4.76 30.95
C LEU A 45 -3.00 -5.70 31.27
N GLY A 46 -2.72 -6.97 31.57
CA GLY A 46 -3.74 -7.97 31.91
C GLY A 46 -4.34 -8.68 30.70
N ALA A 47 -3.69 -8.61 29.54
CA ALA A 47 -4.12 -9.40 28.39
C ALA A 47 -3.93 -10.90 28.71
N ILE A 48 -4.99 -11.68 28.46
CA ILE A 48 -4.99 -13.14 28.63
C ILE A 48 -4.57 -13.78 27.32
N GLY A 49 -3.61 -14.72 27.38
CA GLY A 49 -3.12 -15.41 26.21
C GLY A 49 -2.21 -16.59 26.58
N ASP A 50 -1.94 -17.45 25.62
CA ASP A 50 -0.94 -18.51 25.73
C ASP A 50 0.46 -17.93 25.49
N TRP A 51 1.04 -17.38 26.53
CA TRP A 51 2.33 -16.69 26.48
C TRP A 51 3.52 -17.64 26.39
N GLU A 52 3.32 -18.94 26.64
CA GLU A 52 4.35 -19.96 26.55
C GLU A 52 4.47 -20.50 25.12
N ASN A 53 3.36 -20.48 24.38
CA ASN A 53 3.29 -20.90 22.98
C ASN A 53 2.80 -19.75 22.07
N PRO A 54 3.48 -18.60 22.07
CA PRO A 54 3.09 -17.49 21.19
C PRO A 54 3.31 -17.91 19.74
N TYR A 55 2.46 -17.44 18.82
CA TYR A 55 2.82 -17.53 17.43
C TYR A 55 3.85 -16.44 17.08
N ILE A 56 4.87 -16.81 16.32
CA ILE A 56 5.95 -15.92 15.90
C ILE A 56 6.14 -16.08 14.41
N THR A 57 6.02 -14.99 13.64
CA THR A 57 5.96 -15.00 12.17
C THR A 57 7.19 -15.61 11.49
N TYR A 58 8.33 -15.68 12.14
CA TYR A 58 9.54 -16.34 11.64
C TYR A 58 9.77 -17.75 12.20
N GLN A 59 8.74 -18.39 12.78
CA GLN A 59 8.80 -19.83 13.08
C GLN A 59 8.74 -20.65 11.79
N PRO A 60 9.54 -21.70 11.64
CA PRO A 60 9.60 -22.50 10.41
C PRO A 60 8.23 -23.00 9.93
N GLN A 61 7.37 -23.43 10.84
CA GLN A 61 6.02 -23.91 10.54
C GLN A 61 5.15 -22.78 9.95
N MET A 62 5.27 -21.55 10.49
CA MET A 62 4.53 -20.39 10.01
C MET A 62 4.95 -20.02 8.59
N GLU A 63 6.26 -19.93 8.35
CA GLU A 63 6.82 -19.62 7.04
C GLU A 63 6.45 -20.69 6.00
N ALA A 64 6.47 -21.97 6.39
CA ALA A 64 6.07 -23.07 5.51
C ALA A 64 4.58 -23.03 5.15
N LYS A 65 3.69 -22.75 6.11
CA LYS A 65 2.25 -22.61 5.83
C LYS A 65 1.96 -21.43 4.91
N GLN A 66 2.67 -20.34 5.05
CA GLN A 66 2.57 -19.19 4.15
C GLN A 66 2.98 -19.56 2.71
N ILE A 67 4.07 -20.33 2.53
CA ILE A 67 4.44 -20.91 1.23
C ILE A 67 3.32 -21.81 0.69
N GLY A 68 2.66 -22.56 1.55
CA GLY A 68 1.49 -23.38 1.19
C GLY A 68 0.30 -22.55 0.70
N VAL A 69 -0.01 -21.41 1.35
CA VAL A 69 -1.04 -20.45 0.91
C VAL A 69 -0.70 -19.92 -0.48
N PHE A 70 0.54 -19.46 -0.67
CA PHE A 70 1.04 -19.02 -1.98
C PHE A 70 0.88 -20.11 -3.04
N GLY A 71 1.32 -21.32 -2.74
CA GLY A 71 1.23 -22.47 -3.64
C GLY A 71 -0.21 -22.82 -4.03
N ASN A 72 -1.15 -22.74 -3.10
CA ASN A 72 -2.57 -22.98 -3.36
C ASN A 72 -3.17 -21.90 -4.28
N MET A 73 -2.80 -20.62 -4.07
CA MET A 73 -3.22 -19.53 -4.94
C MET A 73 -2.62 -19.66 -6.34
N TYR A 74 -1.34 -20.06 -6.43
CA TYR A 74 -0.66 -20.29 -7.70
C TYR A 74 -1.32 -21.43 -8.50
N LYS A 75 -1.60 -22.57 -7.86
CA LYS A 75 -2.28 -23.72 -8.48
C LYS A 75 -3.68 -23.38 -9.02
N LYS A 76 -4.35 -22.38 -8.43
CA LYS A 76 -5.64 -21.86 -8.91
C LYS A 76 -5.51 -20.80 -10.01
N GLY A 77 -4.29 -20.44 -10.41
CA GLY A 77 -4.03 -19.44 -11.44
C GLY A 77 -4.20 -17.99 -10.98
N TYR A 78 -4.26 -17.76 -9.66
CA TYR A 78 -4.40 -16.39 -9.13
C TYR A 78 -3.06 -15.64 -9.02
N ILE A 79 -1.94 -16.35 -9.00
CA ILE A 79 -0.60 -15.76 -8.94
C ILE A 79 0.02 -15.73 -10.32
N TYR A 80 0.49 -14.58 -10.76
CA TYR A 80 1.12 -14.40 -12.06
C TYR A 80 2.21 -13.32 -12.01
N LYS A 81 3.13 -13.36 -12.99
CA LYS A 81 4.16 -12.34 -13.20
C LYS A 81 3.67 -11.32 -14.22
N GLY A 82 3.84 -10.04 -13.93
CA GLY A 82 3.40 -8.98 -14.83
C GLY A 82 4.31 -7.75 -14.79
N LEU A 83 4.38 -7.06 -15.92
CA LEU A 83 5.02 -5.74 -16.03
C LEU A 83 3.92 -4.68 -15.94
N LYS A 84 3.79 -4.04 -14.77
CA LYS A 84 2.74 -3.04 -14.50
C LYS A 84 3.30 -1.89 -13.65
N PRO A 85 2.75 -0.67 -13.78
CA PRO A 85 3.06 0.41 -12.84
C PRO A 85 2.62 0.05 -11.42
N VAL A 86 3.54 0.19 -10.50
CA VAL A 86 3.30 0.01 -9.05
C VAL A 86 3.87 1.21 -8.31
N TYR A 87 3.42 1.43 -7.07
CA TYR A 87 4.09 2.34 -6.18
C TYR A 87 5.52 1.85 -5.93
N TRP A 88 6.48 2.70 -6.20
CA TRP A 88 7.89 2.41 -6.05
C TRP A 88 8.57 3.44 -5.15
N CYS A 89 9.24 2.98 -4.12
CA CYS A 89 10.07 3.83 -3.27
C CYS A 89 11.52 3.76 -3.71
N THR A 90 12.05 4.85 -4.25
CA THR A 90 13.44 4.94 -4.74
C THR A 90 14.49 4.86 -3.64
N ASP A 91 14.17 5.34 -2.42
CA ASP A 91 15.07 5.25 -1.26
C ASP A 91 15.10 3.85 -0.64
N CYS A 92 13.98 3.14 -0.69
CA CYS A 92 13.87 1.78 -0.19
C CYS A 92 14.13 0.74 -1.28
N GLU A 93 14.19 1.14 -2.53
CA GLU A 93 14.38 0.32 -3.74
C GLU A 93 13.42 -0.88 -3.77
N THR A 94 12.13 -0.63 -3.54
CA THR A 94 11.12 -1.70 -3.47
C THR A 94 9.74 -1.22 -3.88
N ALA A 95 8.94 -2.15 -4.42
CA ALA A 95 7.51 -1.97 -4.63
C ALA A 95 6.77 -1.82 -3.28
N LEU A 96 5.67 -1.11 -3.30
CA LEU A 96 4.80 -0.87 -2.16
C LEU A 96 3.34 -1.20 -2.51
N ALA A 97 2.59 -1.70 -1.52
CA ALA A 97 1.14 -1.81 -1.60
C ALA A 97 0.46 -0.52 -1.12
N GLU A 98 -0.83 -0.33 -1.41
CA GLU A 98 -1.61 0.83 -0.95
C GLU A 98 -1.58 1.01 0.59
N ALA A 99 -1.56 -0.08 1.35
CA ALA A 99 -1.45 -0.05 2.81
C ALA A 99 -0.09 0.49 3.32
N GLU A 100 0.89 0.63 2.44
CA GLU A 100 2.23 1.11 2.75
C GLU A 100 2.45 2.57 2.32
N ILE A 101 1.37 3.26 1.89
CA ILE A 101 1.39 4.65 1.42
C ILE A 101 0.72 5.56 2.44
N GLU A 102 1.34 6.70 2.69
CA GLU A 102 0.78 7.82 3.45
C GLU A 102 0.71 9.05 2.53
N TYR A 103 -0.36 9.82 2.60
CA TYR A 103 -0.52 11.01 1.78
C TYR A 103 -0.11 12.27 2.57
N LYS A 104 0.58 13.18 1.89
CA LYS A 104 0.96 14.50 2.41
C LYS A 104 0.83 15.54 1.32
N ASP A 105 0.43 16.74 1.70
CA ASP A 105 0.40 17.86 0.78
C ASP A 105 1.82 18.31 0.46
N ILE A 106 2.11 18.41 -0.83
CA ILE A 106 3.36 18.95 -1.37
C ILE A 106 3.08 20.03 -2.40
N LYS A 107 4.06 20.88 -2.64
CA LYS A 107 4.09 21.82 -3.74
C LYS A 107 4.80 21.22 -4.93
N SER A 108 4.15 21.24 -6.09
CA SER A 108 4.69 20.76 -7.35
C SER A 108 4.54 21.83 -8.45
N ASN A 109 5.50 21.84 -9.37
CA ASN A 109 5.36 22.64 -10.58
C ASN A 109 4.53 21.86 -11.61
N THR A 110 3.57 22.52 -12.22
CA THR A 110 2.86 22.00 -13.38
C THR A 110 3.40 22.65 -14.64
N ALA A 111 3.33 21.95 -15.75
CA ALA A 111 3.76 22.44 -17.05
C ALA A 111 2.68 22.28 -18.11
N TYR A 112 2.47 23.34 -18.88
CA TYR A 112 1.69 23.35 -20.11
C TYR A 112 2.67 23.22 -21.28
N VAL A 113 2.66 22.10 -21.99
CA VAL A 113 3.72 21.74 -22.94
C VAL A 113 3.17 21.60 -24.35
N LYS A 114 3.81 22.26 -25.31
CA LYS A 114 3.49 22.21 -26.73
C LYS A 114 4.12 20.97 -27.39
N PHE A 115 3.30 20.08 -27.93
CA PHE A 115 3.71 18.93 -28.72
C PHE A 115 3.50 19.22 -30.21
N PRO A 116 4.56 19.37 -31.03
CA PRO A 116 4.44 19.67 -32.44
C PRO A 116 3.67 18.61 -33.20
N VAL A 117 2.67 18.99 -33.97
CA VAL A 117 1.96 18.07 -34.87
C VAL A 117 2.83 17.77 -36.08
N ILE A 118 2.99 16.49 -36.41
CA ILE A 118 3.71 16.04 -37.60
C ILE A 118 2.78 15.35 -38.61
N GLU A 119 1.61 14.86 -38.16
CA GLU A 119 0.57 14.32 -39.04
C GLU A 119 -0.81 14.72 -38.52
N GLY A 120 -1.44 15.67 -39.17
CA GLY A 120 -2.75 16.28 -38.79
C GLY A 120 -3.95 15.64 -39.46
N LYS A 121 -3.83 14.52 -40.14
CA LYS A 121 -4.93 13.83 -40.89
C LYS A 121 -5.64 14.71 -41.93
N GLY A 122 -5.02 15.77 -42.39
CA GLY A 122 -5.64 16.74 -43.31
C GLY A 122 -6.68 17.66 -42.65
N LEU A 123 -6.77 17.68 -41.33
CA LEU A 123 -7.71 18.55 -40.59
C LEU A 123 -7.24 19.99 -40.54
N PHE A 124 -5.92 20.21 -40.49
CA PHE A 124 -5.26 21.52 -40.40
C PHE A 124 -3.85 21.47 -41.01
N ASP A 125 -3.22 22.62 -41.22
CA ASP A 125 -1.80 22.73 -41.60
C ASP A 125 -0.93 22.41 -40.38
N GLU A 126 -0.04 21.41 -40.49
CA GLU A 126 0.82 20.95 -39.40
C GLU A 126 1.89 21.99 -39.01
N ARG A 127 2.22 22.91 -39.92
CA ARG A 127 3.26 23.92 -39.64
C ARG A 127 2.85 24.83 -38.49
N ASP A 128 3.74 24.95 -37.50
CA ASP A 128 3.54 25.75 -36.30
C ASP A 128 2.24 25.39 -35.55
N THR A 129 1.82 24.10 -35.64
CA THR A 129 0.65 23.56 -34.97
C THR A 129 1.07 22.60 -33.85
N TYR A 130 0.47 22.78 -32.69
CA TYR A 130 0.84 22.04 -31.46
C TYR A 130 -0.40 21.57 -30.71
N VAL A 131 -0.37 20.35 -30.18
CA VAL A 131 -1.29 19.94 -29.12
C VAL A 131 -0.70 20.35 -27.79
N VAL A 132 -1.45 21.09 -26.97
CA VAL A 132 -0.99 21.55 -25.66
C VAL A 132 -1.45 20.58 -24.59
N ILE A 133 -0.51 19.89 -23.96
CA ILE A 133 -0.78 19.00 -22.82
C ILE A 133 -0.53 19.72 -21.49
N TRP A 134 -1.10 19.16 -20.43
CA TRP A 134 -0.82 19.58 -19.07
C TRP A 134 -0.35 18.40 -18.22
N THR A 135 0.65 18.65 -17.35
CA THR A 135 1.15 17.62 -16.43
C THR A 135 1.56 18.22 -15.08
N THR A 136 1.34 17.46 -14.01
CA THR A 136 1.82 17.76 -12.65
C THR A 136 3.17 17.11 -12.34
N THR A 137 3.66 16.25 -13.24
CA THR A 137 4.86 15.44 -13.08
C THR A 137 5.76 15.53 -14.33
N PRO A 138 6.39 16.70 -14.61
CA PRO A 138 7.23 16.88 -15.80
C PRO A 138 8.33 15.83 -15.96
N TRP A 139 8.81 15.24 -14.87
CA TRP A 139 9.82 14.18 -14.89
C TRP A 139 9.36 12.89 -15.60
N THR A 140 8.05 12.70 -15.84
CA THR A 140 7.51 11.55 -16.59
C THR A 140 7.44 11.80 -18.10
N LEU A 141 7.59 13.06 -18.55
CA LEU A 141 7.56 13.40 -19.98
C LEU A 141 8.48 12.52 -20.84
N PRO A 142 9.72 12.17 -20.42
CA PRO A 142 10.55 11.26 -21.20
C PRO A 142 9.89 9.91 -21.53
N GLY A 143 8.96 9.46 -20.69
CA GLY A 143 8.18 8.23 -20.89
C GLY A 143 6.90 8.40 -21.72
N ASN A 144 6.63 9.60 -22.23
CA ASN A 144 5.45 9.87 -23.06
C ASN A 144 5.43 9.04 -24.34
N THR A 145 4.28 8.46 -24.67
CA THR A 145 4.01 7.74 -25.93
C THR A 145 2.65 8.04 -26.50
N GLY A 146 1.84 8.87 -25.81
CA GLY A 146 0.54 9.29 -26.29
C GLY A 146 0.03 10.56 -25.64
N ILE A 147 -1.00 11.11 -26.22
CA ILE A 147 -1.78 12.24 -25.70
C ILE A 147 -3.24 11.80 -25.64
N THR A 148 -3.82 11.74 -24.45
CA THR A 148 -5.21 11.31 -24.29
C THR A 148 -6.15 12.51 -24.27
N ILE A 149 -7.20 12.46 -25.10
CA ILE A 149 -8.27 13.45 -25.18
C ILE A 149 -9.63 12.79 -24.96
N SER A 150 -10.65 13.57 -24.63
CA SER A 150 -12.01 13.06 -24.50
C SER A 150 -12.72 12.99 -25.86
N PRO A 151 -13.41 11.89 -26.18
CA PRO A 151 -14.27 11.83 -27.36
C PRO A 151 -15.49 12.77 -27.30
N GLU A 152 -15.88 13.18 -26.09
CA GLU A 152 -17.11 13.95 -25.84
C GLU A 152 -16.89 15.46 -25.84
N PHE A 153 -15.62 15.93 -25.82
CA PHE A 153 -15.29 17.34 -25.73
C PHE A 153 -14.98 17.92 -27.12
N LYS A 154 -15.18 19.24 -27.23
CA LYS A 154 -14.71 20.01 -28.36
C LYS A 154 -13.31 20.54 -28.09
N TYR A 155 -12.51 20.59 -29.13
CA TYR A 155 -11.15 21.10 -29.13
C TYR A 155 -11.00 22.24 -30.11
N SER A 156 -10.49 23.36 -29.64
CA SER A 156 -10.26 24.55 -30.44
C SER A 156 -8.85 24.58 -31.03
N LEU A 157 -8.74 24.91 -32.30
CA LEU A 157 -7.51 25.36 -32.92
C LEU A 157 -7.42 26.87 -32.72
N VAL A 158 -6.49 27.32 -31.90
CA VAL A 158 -6.33 28.70 -31.45
C VAL A 158 -5.08 29.30 -32.09
N ASP A 159 -5.21 30.43 -32.79
CA ASP A 159 -4.07 31.21 -33.29
C ASP A 159 -3.54 32.11 -32.16
N VAL A 160 -2.25 32.02 -31.95
CA VAL A 160 -1.50 32.86 -31.02
C VAL A 160 -0.27 33.39 -31.75
N GLN A 161 -0.40 34.58 -32.35
CA GLN A 161 0.70 35.25 -33.06
C GLN A 161 1.35 34.41 -34.18
N GLY A 162 0.57 33.53 -34.83
CA GLY A 162 1.00 32.64 -35.89
C GLY A 162 1.29 31.21 -35.47
N GLU A 163 1.45 30.91 -34.17
CA GLU A 163 1.42 29.55 -33.67
C GLU A 163 -0.04 29.07 -33.48
N LYS A 164 -0.32 27.83 -33.82
CA LYS A 164 -1.66 27.23 -33.67
C LYS A 164 -1.65 26.22 -32.56
N LEU A 165 -2.49 26.44 -31.57
CA LEU A 165 -2.56 25.61 -30.35
C LEU A 165 -3.89 24.85 -30.31
N ILE A 166 -3.83 23.53 -30.06
CA ILE A 166 -4.99 22.66 -29.89
C ILE A 166 -5.19 22.34 -28.42
N MET A 167 -6.37 22.66 -27.88
CA MET A 167 -6.78 22.37 -26.50
C MET A 167 -8.29 22.34 -26.40
N ALA A 168 -8.86 21.82 -25.31
CA ALA A 168 -10.30 21.79 -25.11
C ALA A 168 -10.92 23.21 -25.19
N SER A 169 -12.01 23.36 -25.91
CA SER A 169 -12.63 24.68 -26.20
C SER A 169 -13.02 25.42 -24.92
N GLU A 170 -13.53 24.70 -23.90
CA GLU A 170 -13.94 25.28 -22.62
C GLU A 170 -12.77 25.75 -21.75
N LEU A 171 -11.55 25.32 -22.05
CA LEU A 171 -10.36 25.67 -21.30
C LEU A 171 -9.47 26.73 -21.94
N VAL A 172 -9.81 27.19 -23.18
CA VAL A 172 -8.99 28.13 -23.92
C VAL A 172 -8.70 29.40 -23.11
N ASP A 173 -9.74 30.09 -22.65
CA ASP A 173 -9.60 31.37 -21.95
C ASP A 173 -8.75 31.20 -20.67
N LYS A 174 -9.00 30.11 -19.92
CA LYS A 174 -8.26 29.81 -18.69
C LYS A 174 -6.77 29.49 -18.94
N VAL A 175 -6.47 28.75 -20.02
CA VAL A 175 -5.09 28.45 -20.42
C VAL A 175 -4.39 29.73 -20.88
N MET A 176 -5.04 30.58 -21.65
CA MET A 176 -4.48 31.86 -22.12
C MET A 176 -4.23 32.82 -20.95
N GLU A 177 -5.13 32.88 -19.97
CA GLU A 177 -4.91 33.64 -18.71
C GLU A 177 -3.66 33.15 -17.97
N VAL A 178 -3.52 31.84 -17.78
CA VAL A 178 -2.33 31.25 -17.11
C VAL A 178 -1.07 31.54 -17.92
N ALA A 179 -1.13 31.47 -19.25
CA ALA A 179 -0.03 31.79 -20.15
C ALA A 179 0.25 33.30 -20.28
N LYS A 180 -0.65 34.16 -19.76
CA LYS A 180 -0.58 35.63 -19.88
C LYS A 180 -0.59 36.09 -21.33
N ILE A 181 -1.44 35.47 -22.12
CA ILE A 181 -1.64 35.76 -23.55
C ILE A 181 -3.02 36.42 -23.71
N ASP A 182 -3.03 37.69 -24.09
CA ASP A 182 -4.27 38.46 -24.27
C ASP A 182 -4.73 38.49 -25.75
N ASP A 183 -3.83 38.28 -26.71
CA ASP A 183 -4.10 38.35 -28.14
C ASP A 183 -4.09 36.95 -28.76
N TYR A 184 -5.28 36.38 -28.91
CA TYR A 184 -5.52 35.08 -29.53
C TYR A 184 -6.88 35.03 -30.23
N SER A 185 -7.03 34.10 -31.16
CA SER A 185 -8.32 33.88 -31.84
C SER A 185 -8.57 32.40 -32.13
N VAL A 186 -9.80 31.95 -31.92
CA VAL A 186 -10.23 30.60 -32.30
C VAL A 186 -10.44 30.53 -33.79
N ILE A 187 -9.67 29.72 -34.50
CA ILE A 187 -9.75 29.50 -35.93
C ILE A 187 -10.90 28.54 -36.29
N LYS A 188 -10.94 27.40 -35.58
CA LYS A 188 -11.86 26.30 -35.82
C LYS A 188 -12.00 25.41 -34.60
N GLU A 189 -13.14 24.75 -34.45
CA GLU A 189 -13.40 23.72 -33.47
C GLU A 189 -13.51 22.36 -34.16
N TYR A 190 -13.10 21.30 -33.39
CA TYR A 190 -13.18 19.90 -33.77
C TYR A 190 -13.84 19.10 -32.65
N GLU A 191 -14.58 18.07 -32.99
CA GLU A 191 -14.99 17.07 -32.01
C GLU A 191 -13.78 16.19 -31.64
N GLY A 192 -13.68 15.74 -30.38
CA GLY A 192 -12.53 14.95 -29.93
C GLY A 192 -12.27 13.70 -30.78
N ASN A 193 -13.34 13.04 -31.24
CA ASN A 193 -13.23 11.87 -32.13
C ASN A 193 -12.51 12.17 -33.46
N GLU A 194 -12.59 13.39 -33.98
CA GLU A 194 -11.94 13.78 -35.24
C GLU A 194 -10.41 13.81 -35.08
N LEU A 195 -9.94 14.16 -33.87
CA LEU A 195 -8.49 14.30 -33.56
C LEU A 195 -7.82 12.96 -33.23
N GLU A 196 -8.58 11.89 -33.04
CA GLU A 196 -7.98 10.56 -32.79
C GLU A 196 -7.03 10.18 -33.92
N GLY A 197 -5.84 9.72 -33.57
CA GLY A 197 -4.81 9.31 -34.51
C GLY A 197 -3.97 10.45 -35.10
N VAL A 198 -4.16 11.71 -34.71
CA VAL A 198 -3.19 12.79 -34.94
C VAL A 198 -1.86 12.39 -34.30
N ILE A 199 -0.74 12.61 -35.02
CA ILE A 199 0.59 12.27 -34.54
C ILE A 199 1.35 13.54 -34.22
N CYS A 200 1.89 13.59 -33.00
CA CYS A 200 2.77 14.65 -32.53
C CYS A 200 4.20 14.12 -32.39
N LYS A 201 5.19 15.01 -32.49
CA LYS A 201 6.57 14.73 -32.12
C LYS A 201 6.79 15.06 -30.67
N HIS A 202 7.53 14.19 -29.97
CA HIS A 202 7.96 14.49 -28.61
C HIS A 202 8.92 15.70 -28.60
N PRO A 203 8.81 16.66 -27.64
CA PRO A 203 9.58 17.91 -27.67
C PRO A 203 11.10 17.73 -27.68
N PHE A 204 11.64 16.72 -26.99
CA PHE A 204 13.10 16.57 -26.81
C PHE A 204 13.62 15.12 -27.00
N ILE A 205 12.76 14.19 -27.38
CA ILE A 205 13.15 12.81 -27.72
C ILE A 205 12.68 12.49 -29.13
N GLU A 206 13.47 11.73 -29.89
CA GLU A 206 13.07 11.28 -31.22
C GLU A 206 12.03 10.14 -31.10
N ARG A 207 10.80 10.51 -30.78
CA ARG A 207 9.65 9.62 -30.58
C ARG A 207 8.37 10.30 -31.00
N GLU A 208 7.45 9.53 -31.54
CA GLU A 208 6.08 9.97 -31.84
C GLU A 208 5.19 9.87 -30.59
N SER A 209 4.25 10.77 -30.49
CA SER A 209 3.20 10.79 -29.47
C SER A 209 1.86 10.85 -30.17
N ARG A 210 1.10 9.76 -30.12
CA ARG A 210 -0.17 9.63 -30.82
C ARG A 210 -1.32 10.13 -29.97
N VAL A 211 -2.23 10.92 -30.55
CA VAL A 211 -3.48 11.32 -29.93
C VAL A 211 -4.43 10.12 -29.89
N VAL A 212 -4.93 9.80 -28.71
CA VAL A 212 -5.82 8.65 -28.43
C VAL A 212 -7.02 9.11 -27.60
N LEU A 213 -8.09 8.31 -27.62
CA LEU A 213 -9.30 8.63 -26.86
C LEU A 213 -9.27 8.00 -25.46
N GLY A 214 -9.61 8.82 -24.48
CA GLY A 214 -9.89 8.39 -23.12
C GLY A 214 -11.27 7.73 -22.98
N SER A 215 -11.51 7.09 -21.86
CA SER A 215 -12.80 6.48 -21.49
C SER A 215 -12.86 6.29 -19.97
N ASP A 216 -14.03 5.97 -19.45
CA ASP A 216 -14.24 5.69 -18.01
C ASP A 216 -13.32 4.58 -17.47
N ASP A 217 -12.97 3.60 -18.31
CA ASP A 217 -12.09 2.49 -17.94
C ASP A 217 -10.59 2.83 -18.01
N THR A 218 -10.23 4.02 -18.51
CA THR A 218 -8.85 4.46 -18.71
C THR A 218 -8.62 5.86 -18.11
N ILE A 219 -8.09 6.80 -18.91
CA ILE A 219 -7.93 8.19 -18.48
C ILE A 219 -9.26 8.92 -18.69
N LEU A 220 -9.88 9.38 -17.62
CA LEU A 220 -10.98 10.33 -17.67
C LEU A 220 -10.40 11.74 -17.81
N VAL A 221 -10.70 12.38 -18.93
CA VAL A 221 -10.29 13.76 -19.19
C VAL A 221 -11.32 14.69 -18.56
N GLU A 222 -10.86 15.64 -17.76
CA GLU A 222 -11.72 16.60 -17.04
C GLU A 222 -11.55 18.02 -17.62
N LEU A 223 -12.55 18.89 -17.40
CA LEU A 223 -12.56 20.30 -17.85
C LEU A 223 -12.39 21.30 -16.69
N ASP A 224 -12.10 20.82 -15.49
CA ASP A 224 -11.89 21.69 -14.33
C ASP A 224 -10.46 22.27 -14.28
N THR A 225 -9.48 21.52 -14.80
CA THR A 225 -8.06 21.90 -14.82
C THR A 225 -7.35 21.45 -16.10
N GLY A 226 -6.18 22.04 -16.36
CA GLY A 226 -5.32 21.65 -17.47
C GLY A 226 -5.73 22.19 -18.83
N THR A 227 -5.63 21.37 -19.86
CA THR A 227 -5.86 21.73 -21.28
C THR A 227 -6.91 20.84 -21.97
N GLY A 228 -7.45 19.84 -21.28
CA GLY A 228 -8.27 18.80 -21.88
C GLY A 228 -7.49 17.80 -22.74
N ALA A 229 -6.17 17.90 -22.77
CA ALA A 229 -5.27 16.93 -23.40
C ALA A 229 -4.25 16.46 -22.37
N VAL A 230 -4.27 15.16 -22.05
CA VAL A 230 -3.49 14.57 -20.96
C VAL A 230 -2.26 13.88 -21.53
N HIS A 231 -1.09 14.24 -21.00
CA HIS A 231 0.16 13.51 -21.20
C HIS A 231 -0.01 12.06 -20.77
N THR A 232 0.27 11.12 -21.65
CA THR A 232 0.09 9.68 -21.38
C THR A 232 1.42 8.94 -21.43
N ALA A 233 1.81 8.38 -20.30
CA ALA A 233 3.03 7.61 -20.12
C ALA A 233 2.71 6.25 -19.45
N PRO A 234 2.45 5.17 -20.22
CA PRO A 234 1.99 3.88 -19.71
C PRO A 234 2.86 3.24 -18.62
N GLY A 235 4.12 3.66 -18.50
CA GLY A 235 5.04 3.21 -17.47
C GLY A 235 4.89 3.89 -16.09
N TYR A 236 4.06 4.96 -15.96
CA TYR A 236 4.06 5.85 -14.80
C TYR A 236 2.69 6.15 -14.19
N GLY A 237 1.65 5.51 -14.65
CA GLY A 237 0.30 5.63 -14.11
C GLY A 237 -0.53 4.39 -14.39
N LYS A 238 -1.51 4.09 -13.51
CA LYS A 238 -2.43 2.97 -13.71
C LYS A 238 -3.33 3.24 -14.91
N GLU A 239 -3.93 4.41 -14.92
CA GLU A 239 -4.84 4.88 -15.95
C GLU A 239 -4.10 4.98 -17.30
N ASP A 240 -2.87 5.50 -17.28
CA ASP A 240 -1.97 5.55 -18.43
C ASP A 240 -1.67 4.13 -18.98
N TYR A 241 -1.40 3.18 -18.08
CA TYR A 241 -1.14 1.78 -18.44
C TYR A 241 -2.36 1.14 -19.13
N LEU A 242 -3.57 1.34 -18.58
CA LEU A 242 -4.81 0.82 -19.17
C LEU A 242 -5.08 1.47 -20.52
N CYS A 243 -4.88 2.79 -20.62
CA CYS A 243 -4.97 3.52 -21.87
C CYS A 243 -3.96 3.00 -22.90
N GLY A 244 -2.72 2.76 -22.46
CA GLY A 244 -1.66 2.18 -23.27
C GLY A 244 -2.01 0.80 -23.82
N LEU A 245 -2.53 -0.08 -22.99
CA LEU A 245 -2.98 -1.42 -23.41
C LEU A 245 -4.11 -1.34 -24.46
N LYS A 246 -5.12 -0.52 -24.20
CA LYS A 246 -6.29 -0.35 -25.08
C LYS A 246 -5.87 0.20 -26.46
N ASN A 247 -4.97 1.17 -26.47
CA ASN A 247 -4.56 1.90 -27.67
C ASN A 247 -3.23 1.38 -28.26
N LYS A 248 -2.65 0.33 -27.71
CA LYS A 248 -1.35 -0.25 -28.14
C LYS A 248 -0.22 0.78 -28.15
N LEU A 249 -0.16 1.61 -27.10
CA LEU A 249 0.96 2.52 -26.90
C LEU A 249 2.14 1.75 -26.27
N ASP A 250 3.35 2.16 -26.64
CA ASP A 250 4.56 1.56 -26.06
C ASP A 250 4.69 1.94 -24.57
N MET A 251 5.15 0.98 -23.78
CA MET A 251 5.46 1.20 -22.38
C MET A 251 6.96 1.47 -22.22
N VAL A 252 7.31 2.75 -22.06
CA VAL A 252 8.69 3.21 -21.90
C VAL A 252 8.94 3.56 -20.43
N VAL A 253 9.99 2.95 -19.85
CA VAL A 253 10.38 3.17 -18.45
C VAL A 253 11.72 3.89 -18.41
N THR A 254 11.69 5.18 -18.16
CA THR A 254 12.87 6.07 -18.19
C THR A 254 13.49 6.32 -16.83
N VAL A 255 12.99 5.72 -15.75
CA VAL A 255 13.53 5.88 -14.40
C VAL A 255 13.92 4.51 -13.84
N ASP A 256 15.14 4.38 -13.33
CA ASP A 256 15.66 3.15 -12.74
C ASP A 256 15.11 2.88 -11.32
N SER A 257 15.56 1.80 -10.68
CA SER A 257 15.13 1.42 -9.34
C SER A 257 15.54 2.43 -8.26
N LYS A 258 16.60 3.20 -8.49
CA LYS A 258 17.14 4.23 -7.57
C LYS A 258 16.57 5.63 -7.84
N GLY A 259 15.71 5.76 -8.84
CA GLY A 259 15.07 7.02 -9.19
C GLY A 259 15.88 7.90 -10.15
N HIS A 260 16.90 7.35 -10.83
CA HIS A 260 17.66 8.11 -11.84
C HIS A 260 17.07 7.87 -13.22
N GLN A 261 17.02 8.92 -14.01
CA GLN A 261 16.63 8.87 -15.42
C GLN A 261 17.64 7.99 -16.20
N THR A 262 17.12 7.04 -16.97
CA THR A 262 17.95 6.16 -17.83
C THR A 262 18.34 6.87 -19.14
N GLU A 263 19.13 6.21 -19.98
CA GLU A 263 19.50 6.70 -21.32
C GLU A 263 18.28 7.01 -22.20
N GLU A 264 17.16 6.32 -21.98
CA GLU A 264 15.88 6.57 -22.65
C GLU A 264 15.29 7.97 -22.37
N ALA A 265 15.75 8.65 -21.33
CA ALA A 265 15.34 10.01 -21.00
C ALA A 265 16.09 11.10 -21.81
N GLY A 266 16.99 10.70 -22.71
CA GLY A 266 17.72 11.62 -23.57
C GLY A 266 18.57 12.64 -22.82
N PRO A 267 18.32 13.96 -22.98
CA PRO A 267 19.14 15.00 -22.33
C PRO A 267 19.19 14.95 -20.80
N PHE A 268 18.28 14.21 -20.16
CA PHE A 268 18.13 14.14 -18.72
C PHE A 268 18.67 12.84 -18.10
N ALA A 269 19.30 11.98 -18.91
CA ALA A 269 19.91 10.73 -18.48
C ALA A 269 20.86 10.94 -17.27
N GLY A 270 20.79 10.02 -16.30
CA GLY A 270 21.59 10.07 -15.06
C GLY A 270 21.08 11.02 -13.98
N MET A 271 20.10 11.88 -14.26
CA MET A 271 19.55 12.79 -13.26
C MET A 271 18.54 12.07 -12.34
N TYR A 272 18.55 12.40 -11.06
CA TYR A 272 17.49 11.98 -10.15
C TYR A 272 16.16 12.62 -10.54
N TYR A 273 15.05 11.85 -10.56
CA TYR A 273 13.77 12.26 -11.12
C TYR A 273 13.27 13.62 -10.59
N ALA A 274 13.37 13.87 -9.27
CA ALA A 274 12.92 15.12 -8.68
C ALA A 274 13.79 16.33 -9.05
N LYS A 275 15.04 16.10 -9.51
CA LYS A 275 15.88 17.16 -10.07
C LYS A 275 15.58 17.37 -11.54
N SER A 276 15.36 16.27 -12.29
CA SER A 276 15.02 16.36 -13.72
C SER A 276 13.73 17.13 -13.97
N ASP A 277 12.79 17.14 -13.02
CA ASP A 277 11.55 17.91 -13.07
C ASP A 277 11.79 19.40 -13.41
N LYS A 278 12.69 20.03 -12.67
CA LYS A 278 13.04 21.46 -12.88
C LYS A 278 13.86 21.68 -14.17
N GLU A 279 14.75 20.77 -14.48
CA GLU A 279 15.61 20.88 -15.67
C GLU A 279 14.79 20.66 -16.94
N ILE A 280 13.80 19.77 -16.93
CA ILE A 280 12.87 19.57 -18.03
C ILE A 280 12.05 20.83 -18.28
N ILE A 281 11.47 21.44 -17.25
CA ILE A 281 10.72 22.68 -17.38
C ILE A 281 11.60 23.79 -17.96
N LYS A 282 12.84 23.91 -17.47
CA LYS A 282 13.80 24.89 -17.97
C LYS A 282 14.15 24.66 -19.43
N TRP A 283 14.41 23.41 -19.82
CA TRP A 283 14.70 23.03 -21.20
C TRP A 283 13.56 23.35 -22.15
N LEU A 284 12.31 23.04 -21.74
CA LEU A 284 11.10 23.35 -22.51
C LEU A 284 10.93 24.85 -22.71
N ASP A 285 11.24 25.67 -21.71
CA ASP A 285 11.19 27.13 -21.77
C ASP A 285 12.25 27.66 -22.76
N GLU A 286 13.51 27.22 -22.63
CA GLU A 286 14.62 27.63 -23.49
C GLU A 286 14.44 27.25 -24.99
N HIS A 287 13.61 26.20 -25.27
CA HIS A 287 13.35 25.72 -26.63
C HIS A 287 11.94 26.05 -27.13
N ASN A 288 11.21 26.94 -26.48
CA ASN A 288 9.84 27.38 -26.84
C ASN A 288 8.79 26.25 -26.87
N PHE A 289 8.97 25.18 -26.12
CA PHE A 289 7.94 24.14 -25.94
C PHE A 289 7.10 24.32 -24.66
N LEU A 290 7.50 25.20 -23.75
CA LEU A 290 6.72 25.56 -22.58
C LEU A 290 5.75 26.70 -22.91
N LEU A 291 4.44 26.47 -22.79
CA LEU A 291 3.43 27.52 -22.92
C LEU A 291 3.27 28.28 -21.60
N ALA A 292 3.17 27.56 -20.50
CA ALA A 292 3.01 28.12 -19.15
C ALA A 292 3.50 27.14 -18.07
N LYS A 293 3.74 27.67 -16.87
CA LYS A 293 4.00 26.90 -15.65
C LYS A 293 3.26 27.50 -14.46
N GLN A 294 2.85 26.65 -13.53
CA GLN A 294 2.16 27.06 -12.32
C GLN A 294 2.60 26.19 -11.13
N GLU A 295 2.68 26.75 -9.92
CA GLU A 295 2.85 25.97 -8.69
C GLU A 295 1.48 25.61 -8.13
N ILE A 296 1.29 24.32 -7.82
CA ILE A 296 0.09 23.81 -7.15
C ILE A 296 0.45 23.10 -5.86
N THR A 297 -0.50 23.07 -4.93
CA THR A 297 -0.41 22.22 -3.73
C THR A 297 -1.40 21.09 -3.88
N HIS A 298 -0.92 19.84 -3.77
CA HIS A 298 -1.77 18.67 -3.90
C HIS A 298 -1.30 17.54 -2.98
N SER A 299 -2.19 16.60 -2.70
CA SER A 299 -1.92 15.40 -1.92
C SER A 299 -1.04 14.44 -2.71
N TYR A 300 0.10 14.00 -2.16
CA TYR A 300 1.07 13.16 -2.84
C TYR A 300 1.45 11.94 -2.01
N PRO A 301 1.58 10.74 -2.61
CA PRO A 301 1.91 9.52 -1.91
C PRO A 301 3.35 9.52 -1.39
N HIS A 302 3.51 9.08 -0.14
CA HIS A 302 4.80 8.94 0.54
C HIS A 302 4.96 7.53 1.10
N CYS A 303 6.17 7.04 1.10
CA CYS A 303 6.50 5.76 1.72
C CYS A 303 6.25 5.82 3.24
N TRP A 304 5.44 4.91 3.76
CA TRP A 304 5.14 4.84 5.20
C TRP A 304 6.39 4.66 6.08
N ARG A 305 7.47 4.17 5.50
CA ARG A 305 8.72 3.79 6.16
C ARG A 305 9.76 4.90 6.19
N CYS A 306 10.24 5.34 5.02
CA CYS A 306 11.24 6.39 4.92
C CYS A 306 10.65 7.80 4.92
N LYS A 307 9.31 7.91 4.70
CA LYS A 307 8.55 9.17 4.63
C LYS A 307 8.90 10.04 3.42
N HIS A 308 9.66 9.53 2.46
CA HIS A 308 9.95 10.21 1.20
C HIS A 308 8.84 9.98 0.17
N PRO A 309 8.68 10.89 -0.81
CA PRO A 309 7.76 10.71 -1.91
C PRO A 309 8.01 9.39 -2.65
N VAL A 310 6.94 8.76 -3.13
CA VAL A 310 7.02 7.58 -3.98
C VAL A 310 6.59 7.92 -5.40
N ILE A 311 7.01 7.13 -6.36
CA ILE A 311 6.62 7.26 -7.77
C ILE A 311 5.79 6.06 -8.20
N TYR A 312 4.98 6.21 -9.24
CA TYR A 312 4.54 5.07 -10.03
C TYR A 312 5.64 4.71 -11.01
N ARG A 313 5.95 3.42 -11.12
CA ARG A 313 6.96 2.92 -12.03
C ARG A 313 6.59 1.51 -12.48
N ALA A 314 6.54 1.28 -13.81
CA ALA A 314 6.37 -0.07 -14.33
C ALA A 314 7.62 -0.90 -14.03
N THR A 315 7.37 -2.06 -13.45
CA THR A 315 8.41 -3.03 -13.12
C THR A 315 7.81 -4.43 -13.13
N SER A 316 8.64 -5.41 -13.48
CA SER A 316 8.21 -6.80 -13.46
C SER A 316 8.08 -7.27 -12.03
N GLN A 317 6.86 -7.65 -11.62
CA GLN A 317 6.51 -8.05 -10.27
C GLN A 317 5.62 -9.29 -10.27
N TRP A 318 5.48 -9.92 -9.12
CA TRP A 318 4.50 -10.97 -8.89
C TRP A 318 3.23 -10.40 -8.29
N PHE A 319 2.09 -10.77 -8.87
CA PHE A 319 0.78 -10.28 -8.49
C PHE A 319 -0.15 -11.42 -8.11
N ALA A 320 -1.05 -11.15 -7.16
CA ALA A 320 -2.26 -11.92 -6.95
C ALA A 320 -3.41 -11.22 -7.68
N SER A 321 -4.03 -11.91 -8.64
CA SER A 321 -5.21 -11.43 -9.35
C SER A 321 -6.40 -11.41 -8.41
N ILE A 322 -6.95 -10.22 -8.17
CA ILE A 322 -8.15 -10.07 -7.34
C ILE A 322 -9.40 -10.41 -8.12
N ASP A 323 -9.43 -10.11 -9.41
CA ASP A 323 -10.58 -10.41 -10.29
C ASP A 323 -10.92 -11.91 -10.33
N GLY A 324 -9.91 -12.78 -10.16
CA GLY A 324 -10.10 -14.23 -10.14
C GLY A 324 -11.01 -14.74 -9.02
N PHE A 325 -11.18 -13.96 -7.93
CA PHE A 325 -12.00 -14.34 -6.77
C PHE A 325 -12.70 -13.16 -6.08
N ARG A 326 -12.78 -11.99 -6.74
CA ARG A 326 -13.44 -10.77 -6.21
C ARG A 326 -14.89 -11.04 -5.82
N LYS A 327 -15.63 -11.75 -6.67
CA LYS A 327 -17.04 -12.05 -6.43
C LYS A 327 -17.24 -12.89 -5.17
N GLU A 328 -16.42 -13.90 -4.99
CA GLU A 328 -16.43 -14.77 -3.81
C GLU A 328 -16.04 -13.98 -2.55
N ALA A 329 -15.11 -13.03 -2.67
CA ALA A 329 -14.73 -12.17 -1.55
C ALA A 329 -15.87 -11.24 -1.12
N LEU A 330 -16.59 -10.64 -2.07
CA LEU A 330 -17.77 -9.80 -1.81
C LEU A 330 -18.92 -10.60 -1.18
N GLU A 331 -19.13 -11.86 -1.59
CA GLU A 331 -20.11 -12.73 -0.95
C GLU A 331 -19.69 -13.12 0.47
N ALA A 332 -18.42 -13.46 0.68
CA ALA A 332 -17.91 -13.84 2.00
C ALA A 332 -18.00 -12.70 3.05
N ILE A 333 -17.98 -11.44 2.63
CA ILE A 333 -18.15 -10.26 3.51
C ILE A 333 -19.54 -10.28 4.18
N LYS A 334 -20.59 -10.73 3.47
CA LYS A 334 -21.97 -10.75 3.95
C LYS A 334 -22.21 -11.75 5.10
N ASP A 335 -21.37 -12.77 5.21
CA ASP A 335 -21.44 -13.78 6.26
C ASP A 335 -20.76 -13.32 7.57
N VAL A 336 -20.12 -12.14 7.56
CA VAL A 336 -19.39 -11.59 8.71
C VAL A 336 -20.21 -10.53 9.42
N LYS A 337 -20.21 -10.55 10.75
CA LYS A 337 -20.81 -9.48 11.56
C LYS A 337 -19.80 -8.36 11.81
N TRP A 338 -20.19 -7.13 11.49
CA TRP A 338 -19.34 -5.95 11.59
C TRP A 338 -19.78 -5.03 12.72
N TYR A 339 -18.84 -4.63 13.56
CA TYR A 339 -19.04 -3.71 14.66
C TYR A 339 -17.98 -2.58 14.59
N PRO A 340 -18.38 -1.32 14.30
CA PRO A 340 -19.71 -0.85 13.88
C PRO A 340 -20.16 -1.39 12.51
N THR A 341 -21.46 -1.33 12.24
CA THR A 341 -22.06 -1.89 11.00
C THR A 341 -21.55 -1.26 9.71
N TRP A 342 -21.09 0.00 9.74
CA TRP A 342 -20.48 0.65 8.58
C TRP A 342 -19.22 -0.08 8.05
N GLY A 343 -18.66 -0.98 8.85
CA GLY A 343 -17.49 -1.79 8.46
C GLY A 343 -17.74 -2.65 7.24
N GLU A 344 -18.96 -3.19 7.09
CA GLU A 344 -19.36 -3.99 5.92
C GLU A 344 -19.27 -3.17 4.63
N GLU A 345 -19.89 -1.99 4.60
CA GLU A 345 -19.84 -1.12 3.42
C GLU A 345 -18.42 -0.70 3.08
N ARG A 346 -17.62 -0.38 4.11
CA ARG A 346 -16.23 0.05 3.93
C ARG A 346 -15.36 -1.02 3.31
N ILE A 347 -15.40 -2.27 3.80
CA ILE A 347 -14.61 -3.36 3.23
C ILE A 347 -15.11 -3.74 1.84
N THR A 348 -16.42 -3.70 1.61
CA THR A 348 -17.04 -3.98 0.32
C THR A 348 -16.51 -3.04 -0.75
N LYS A 349 -16.59 -1.72 -0.54
CA LYS A 349 -16.04 -0.72 -1.49
C LYS A 349 -14.55 -0.91 -1.73
N MET A 350 -13.78 -1.19 -0.68
CA MET A 350 -12.35 -1.44 -0.82
C MET A 350 -12.01 -2.69 -1.62
N ILE A 351 -12.88 -3.71 -1.66
CA ILE A 351 -12.70 -4.91 -2.49
C ILE A 351 -13.21 -4.68 -3.91
N GLU A 352 -14.32 -3.94 -4.09
CA GLU A 352 -14.85 -3.57 -5.41
C GLU A 352 -13.80 -2.84 -6.25
N ASP A 353 -13.15 -1.83 -5.66
CA ASP A 353 -12.18 -0.97 -6.33
C ASP A 353 -10.74 -1.51 -6.31
N ARG A 354 -10.53 -2.68 -5.67
CA ARG A 354 -9.18 -3.19 -5.46
C ARG A 354 -8.53 -3.70 -6.75
N ASN A 355 -7.34 -3.19 -7.01
CA ASN A 355 -6.46 -3.72 -8.06
C ASN A 355 -5.80 -5.04 -7.66
N ASP A 356 -5.15 -5.69 -8.62
CA ASP A 356 -4.28 -6.82 -8.35
C ASP A 356 -3.25 -6.48 -7.29
N TRP A 357 -3.01 -7.42 -6.40
CA TRP A 357 -2.12 -7.22 -5.28
C TRP A 357 -0.69 -7.57 -5.66
N CYS A 358 0.19 -6.58 -5.75
CA CYS A 358 1.63 -6.79 -5.89
C CYS A 358 2.17 -7.45 -4.62
N ILE A 359 2.55 -8.73 -4.71
CA ILE A 359 3.01 -9.54 -3.58
C ILE A 359 4.52 -9.64 -3.45
N SER A 360 5.29 -9.25 -4.45
CA SER A 360 6.76 -9.28 -4.42
C SER A 360 7.34 -8.02 -3.79
N ARG A 361 8.42 -8.20 -3.02
CA ARG A 361 9.18 -7.12 -2.39
C ARG A 361 10.67 -7.35 -2.53
N GLN A 362 11.40 -6.34 -2.97
CA GLN A 362 12.85 -6.33 -3.12
C GLN A 362 13.52 -6.11 -1.76
N ARG A 363 13.33 -7.08 -0.86
CA ARG A 363 13.82 -7.04 0.52
C ARG A 363 14.41 -8.39 0.92
N THR A 364 15.10 -8.39 2.07
CA THR A 364 15.82 -9.57 2.54
C THR A 364 15.17 -10.22 3.75
N TRP A 365 14.50 -9.43 4.62
CA TRP A 365 13.84 -9.94 5.82
C TRP A 365 12.35 -10.19 5.58
N GLY A 366 11.99 -11.43 5.30
CA GLY A 366 10.65 -11.93 5.03
C GLY A 366 10.70 -13.35 4.48
N VAL A 367 9.56 -13.90 4.08
CA VAL A 367 9.46 -15.22 3.47
C VAL A 367 9.73 -15.10 1.96
N PRO A 368 10.71 -15.83 1.41
CA PRO A 368 11.04 -15.73 -0.02
C PRO A 368 9.91 -16.27 -0.89
N LEU A 369 9.78 -15.73 -2.10
CA LEU A 369 8.92 -16.29 -3.14
C LEU A 369 9.54 -17.62 -3.62
N PRO A 370 8.83 -18.75 -3.55
CA PRO A 370 9.37 -20.08 -3.87
C PRO A 370 9.39 -20.36 -5.37
N ILE A 371 10.05 -19.50 -6.12
CA ILE A 371 10.04 -19.47 -7.59
C ILE A 371 11.44 -19.66 -8.11
N PHE A 372 11.56 -20.42 -9.19
CA PHE A 372 12.82 -20.59 -9.92
C PHE A 372 12.67 -20.08 -11.36
N TYR A 373 13.79 -19.71 -11.96
CA TYR A 373 13.86 -19.32 -13.37
C TYR A 373 14.84 -20.23 -14.11
N CYS A 374 14.46 -20.65 -15.29
CA CYS A 374 15.36 -21.38 -16.19
C CYS A 374 16.52 -20.47 -16.57
N LYS A 375 17.74 -21.00 -16.51
CA LYS A 375 18.95 -20.21 -16.79
C LYS A 375 19.12 -19.88 -18.28
N ASP A 376 18.55 -20.71 -19.18
CA ASP A 376 18.69 -20.54 -20.63
C ASP A 376 17.59 -19.67 -21.24
N CYS A 377 16.32 -19.89 -20.87
CA CYS A 377 15.19 -19.19 -21.46
C CYS A 377 14.48 -18.21 -20.51
N GLU A 378 14.99 -18.06 -19.28
CA GLU A 378 14.48 -17.15 -18.22
C GLU A 378 13.01 -17.36 -17.84
N LYS A 379 12.38 -18.44 -18.33
CA LYS A 379 11.00 -18.79 -17.97
C LYS A 379 10.93 -19.25 -16.53
N GLU A 380 9.84 -18.84 -15.87
CA GLU A 380 9.54 -19.26 -14.51
C GLU A 380 9.27 -20.77 -14.44
N TYR A 381 9.81 -21.40 -13.42
CA TYR A 381 9.58 -22.79 -13.10
C TYR A 381 8.93 -22.87 -11.72
N VAL A 382 7.65 -23.12 -11.70
CA VAL A 382 6.84 -23.32 -10.48
C VAL A 382 5.91 -24.51 -10.73
N THR A 383 6.14 -25.61 -10.01
CA THR A 383 5.30 -26.81 -10.08
C THR A 383 4.77 -27.17 -8.69
N SER A 384 3.74 -28.00 -8.63
CA SER A 384 3.25 -28.52 -7.34
C SER A 384 4.38 -29.20 -6.55
N GLU A 385 5.23 -29.98 -7.24
CA GLU A 385 6.32 -30.71 -6.60
C GLU A 385 7.43 -29.77 -6.10
N SER A 386 7.76 -28.69 -6.87
CA SER A 386 8.75 -27.71 -6.40
C SER A 386 8.25 -26.94 -5.18
N LEU A 387 7.00 -26.51 -5.18
CA LEU A 387 6.36 -25.83 -4.05
C LEU A 387 6.30 -26.72 -2.81
N ASP A 388 5.86 -27.96 -2.96
CA ASP A 388 5.75 -28.92 -1.85
C ASP A 388 7.12 -29.28 -1.26
N LYS A 389 8.16 -29.36 -2.12
CA LYS A 389 9.53 -29.60 -1.65
C LYS A 389 10.08 -28.42 -0.88
N VAL A 390 9.96 -27.19 -1.40
CA VAL A 390 10.40 -25.98 -0.71
C VAL A 390 9.65 -25.81 0.61
N GLN A 391 8.34 -26.04 0.64
CA GLN A 391 7.54 -25.97 1.85
C GLN A 391 8.05 -26.93 2.94
N LYS A 392 8.32 -28.20 2.60
CA LYS A 392 8.87 -29.18 3.53
C LYS A 392 10.25 -28.83 4.06
N ILE A 393 11.11 -28.27 3.20
CA ILE A 393 12.46 -27.81 3.60
C ILE A 393 12.34 -26.65 4.57
N VAL A 394 11.48 -25.67 4.28
CA VAL A 394 11.27 -24.50 5.14
C VAL A 394 10.60 -24.90 6.47
N GLU A 395 9.67 -25.84 6.47
CA GLU A 395 9.04 -26.37 7.67
C GLU A 395 10.05 -26.96 8.66
N LYS A 396 11.09 -27.59 8.13
CA LYS A 396 12.16 -28.19 8.94
C LYS A 396 13.25 -27.22 9.36
N ASN A 397 13.67 -26.33 8.44
CA ASN A 397 14.90 -25.54 8.57
C ASN A 397 14.65 -24.03 8.69
N GLY A 398 13.41 -23.57 8.46
CA GLY A 398 13.08 -22.15 8.31
C GLY A 398 13.45 -21.58 6.94
N SER A 399 13.01 -20.36 6.67
CA SER A 399 13.18 -19.69 5.36
C SER A 399 14.63 -19.31 5.04
N ASN A 400 15.55 -19.34 5.99
CA ASN A 400 16.99 -19.19 5.71
C ASN A 400 17.49 -20.27 4.74
N ALA A 401 16.89 -21.48 4.77
CA ALA A 401 17.24 -22.56 3.86
C ALA A 401 17.14 -22.16 2.37
N TRP A 402 16.25 -21.23 2.01
CA TRP A 402 16.18 -20.70 0.64
C TRP A 402 17.48 -20.03 0.20
N PHE A 403 18.17 -19.37 1.10
CA PHE A 403 19.41 -18.63 0.84
C PHE A 403 20.68 -19.47 1.07
N GLU A 404 20.58 -20.51 1.87
CA GLU A 404 21.71 -21.39 2.23
C GLU A 404 21.90 -22.55 1.25
N LEU A 405 20.78 -23.16 0.81
CA LEU A 405 20.81 -24.33 -0.06
C LEU A 405 20.92 -23.92 -1.55
N THR A 406 21.51 -24.80 -2.33
CA THR A 406 21.58 -24.64 -3.80
C THR A 406 20.22 -24.93 -4.46
N GLU A 407 20.04 -24.47 -5.69
CA GLU A 407 18.86 -24.76 -6.50
C GLU A 407 18.58 -26.25 -6.62
N LYS A 408 19.62 -27.08 -6.80
CA LYS A 408 19.50 -28.56 -6.91
C LYS A 408 18.97 -29.20 -5.63
N GLU A 409 19.31 -28.67 -4.48
CA GLU A 409 18.82 -29.16 -3.18
C GLU A 409 17.35 -28.75 -2.95
N LEU A 410 16.96 -27.58 -3.42
CA LEU A 410 15.61 -27.04 -3.27
C LEU A 410 14.63 -27.58 -4.31
N MET A 411 15.07 -27.96 -5.51
CA MET A 411 14.24 -28.43 -6.60
C MET A 411 13.98 -29.93 -6.55
N PRO A 412 12.86 -30.40 -7.15
CA PRO A 412 12.62 -31.84 -7.34
C PRO A 412 13.77 -32.51 -8.10
N GLU A 413 14.00 -33.79 -7.83
CA GLU A 413 14.99 -34.58 -8.54
C GLU A 413 14.58 -34.72 -10.03
N GLY A 414 15.53 -34.48 -10.93
CA GLY A 414 15.28 -34.55 -12.37
C GLY A 414 14.49 -33.40 -12.95
N ALA A 415 14.30 -32.28 -12.21
CA ALA A 415 13.61 -31.10 -12.71
C ALA A 415 14.21 -30.59 -14.03
N LYS A 416 13.33 -30.28 -14.99
CA LYS A 416 13.68 -29.76 -16.31
C LYS A 416 12.72 -28.64 -16.68
N CYS A 417 13.24 -27.60 -17.31
CA CYS A 417 12.40 -26.54 -17.85
C CYS A 417 11.41 -27.11 -18.89
N THR A 418 10.15 -26.75 -18.75
CA THR A 418 9.07 -27.21 -19.64
C THR A 418 9.18 -26.64 -21.04
N GLU A 419 9.83 -25.50 -21.21
CA GLU A 419 9.97 -24.80 -22.51
C GLU A 419 11.19 -25.27 -23.30
N CYS A 420 12.37 -25.34 -22.66
CA CYS A 420 13.63 -25.59 -23.36
C CYS A 420 14.35 -26.88 -22.90
N GLY A 421 13.86 -27.55 -21.87
CA GLY A 421 14.48 -28.77 -21.32
C GLY A 421 15.75 -28.55 -20.50
N CYS A 422 16.20 -27.33 -20.28
CA CYS A 422 17.35 -26.99 -19.44
C CYS A 422 17.15 -27.49 -18.00
N THR A 423 18.25 -27.91 -17.37
CA THR A 423 18.25 -28.43 -15.99
C THR A 423 18.91 -27.47 -14.98
N GLU A 424 19.38 -26.31 -15.46
CA GLU A 424 19.96 -25.29 -14.61
C GLU A 424 18.94 -24.17 -14.34
N PHE A 425 18.86 -23.76 -13.09
CA PHE A 425 17.89 -22.78 -12.62
C PHE A 425 18.57 -21.76 -11.70
N VAL A 426 17.92 -20.61 -11.56
CA VAL A 426 18.26 -19.58 -10.57
C VAL A 426 17.03 -19.32 -9.69
N LYS A 427 17.27 -18.94 -8.43
CA LYS A 427 16.20 -18.66 -7.46
C LYS A 427 15.70 -17.23 -7.63
N GLU A 428 14.42 -17.02 -7.34
CA GLU A 428 13.87 -15.69 -7.10
C GLU A 428 14.54 -15.06 -5.87
N THR A 429 14.80 -13.76 -5.92
CA THR A 429 15.43 -13.00 -4.83
C THR A 429 14.44 -12.20 -4.00
N ASP A 430 13.25 -11.97 -4.53
CA ASP A 430 12.20 -11.23 -3.85
C ASP A 430 11.55 -12.03 -2.72
N ILE A 431 11.04 -11.32 -1.74
CA ILE A 431 10.25 -11.90 -0.65
C ILE A 431 8.77 -11.55 -0.82
N MET A 432 7.92 -12.27 -0.12
CA MET A 432 6.49 -11.97 -0.05
C MET A 432 6.22 -10.65 0.70
N ASP A 433 5.14 -9.99 0.35
CA ASP A 433 4.61 -8.84 1.07
C ASP A 433 4.28 -9.21 2.52
N VAL A 434 4.62 -8.35 3.47
CA VAL A 434 4.30 -8.52 4.89
C VAL A 434 2.80 -8.67 5.16
N TRP A 435 1.95 -8.10 4.31
CA TRP A 435 0.50 -8.29 4.39
C TRP A 435 0.06 -9.67 3.92
N PHE A 436 0.86 -10.34 3.10
CA PHE A 436 0.66 -11.75 2.77
C PHE A 436 1.02 -12.64 3.97
N ASP A 437 2.10 -12.30 4.70
CA ASP A 437 2.49 -12.98 5.95
C ASP A 437 1.34 -12.93 6.96
N SER A 438 0.85 -11.73 7.27
CA SER A 438 -0.24 -11.53 8.23
C SER A 438 -1.58 -12.09 7.72
N GLY A 439 -1.83 -11.97 6.43
CA GLY A 439 -3.02 -12.54 5.78
C GLY A 439 -3.11 -14.05 5.88
N SER A 440 -1.97 -14.74 5.92
CA SER A 440 -1.90 -16.21 5.97
C SER A 440 -2.15 -16.81 7.36
N THR A 441 -2.44 -16.00 8.40
CA THR A 441 -2.63 -16.46 9.79
C THR A 441 -3.79 -17.45 9.96
N HIS A 442 -4.77 -17.46 9.06
CA HIS A 442 -5.84 -18.47 9.07
C HIS A 442 -5.32 -19.91 8.79
N GLU A 443 -4.19 -20.07 8.11
CA GLU A 443 -3.51 -21.35 7.91
C GLU A 443 -2.41 -21.57 8.94
N SER A 444 -1.53 -20.57 9.08
CA SER A 444 -0.32 -20.71 9.87
C SER A 444 -0.56 -20.65 11.38
N VAL A 445 -1.71 -20.15 11.83
CA VAL A 445 -2.07 -20.09 13.26
C VAL A 445 -3.34 -20.87 13.54
N LEU A 446 -4.47 -20.52 12.91
CA LEU A 446 -5.75 -21.11 13.26
C LEU A 446 -5.82 -22.58 12.89
N ALA A 447 -5.53 -22.94 11.64
CA ALA A 447 -5.56 -24.33 11.20
C ALA A 447 -4.51 -25.18 11.94
N GLU A 448 -3.33 -24.66 12.19
CA GLU A 448 -2.28 -25.35 12.94
C GLU A 448 -2.69 -25.67 14.39
N ARG A 449 -3.52 -24.81 14.99
CA ARG A 449 -4.08 -25.01 16.33
C ARG A 449 -5.42 -25.75 16.33
N GLY A 450 -5.85 -26.31 15.20
CA GLY A 450 -7.12 -27.04 15.05
C GLY A 450 -8.36 -26.14 15.12
N LEU A 451 -8.23 -24.84 14.89
CA LEU A 451 -9.32 -23.89 14.87
C LEU A 451 -9.79 -23.65 13.42
N PRO A 452 -11.08 -23.81 13.10
CA PRO A 452 -11.56 -23.69 11.72
C PRO A 452 -11.56 -22.25 11.19
N GLU A 453 -11.77 -21.28 12.09
CA GLU A 453 -11.83 -19.84 11.82
C GLU A 453 -11.74 -19.05 13.14
N ALA A 454 -11.45 -17.75 13.05
CA ALA A 454 -11.50 -16.87 14.22
C ALA A 454 -12.96 -16.51 14.58
N ASN A 455 -13.29 -16.50 15.86
CA ASN A 455 -14.57 -15.99 16.31
C ASN A 455 -14.66 -14.46 16.10
N LEU A 456 -13.57 -13.75 16.41
CA LEU A 456 -13.52 -12.30 16.35
C LEU A 456 -12.14 -11.78 15.97
N TYR A 457 -12.08 -10.80 15.04
CA TYR A 457 -10.93 -9.94 14.81
C TYR A 457 -11.19 -8.57 15.46
N LEU A 458 -10.22 -8.05 16.19
CA LEU A 458 -10.28 -6.78 16.88
C LEU A 458 -9.06 -5.92 16.55
N GLU A 459 -9.26 -4.83 15.82
CA GLU A 459 -8.21 -3.89 15.43
C GLU A 459 -8.77 -2.48 15.15
N GLY A 460 -7.87 -1.56 14.84
CA GLY A 460 -8.21 -0.21 14.41
C GLY A 460 -8.77 -0.13 12.99
N SER A 461 -9.36 1.00 12.67
CA SER A 461 -10.00 1.24 11.36
C SER A 461 -9.05 1.29 10.16
N ASP A 462 -7.74 1.42 10.38
CA ASP A 462 -6.71 1.31 9.34
C ASP A 462 -6.57 -0.13 8.79
N GLN A 463 -6.99 -1.14 9.56
CA GLN A 463 -6.88 -2.55 9.16
C GLN A 463 -7.86 -2.98 8.08
N TYR A 464 -8.81 -2.14 7.68
CA TYR A 464 -9.59 -2.36 6.45
C TYR A 464 -8.72 -2.38 5.19
N ARG A 465 -7.58 -1.65 5.19
CA ARG A 465 -6.52 -1.75 4.16
C ARG A 465 -5.32 -2.60 4.59
N GLY A 466 -5.41 -3.28 5.70
CA GLY A 466 -4.35 -4.10 6.26
C GLY A 466 -4.83 -5.53 6.52
N TRP A 467 -4.76 -5.95 7.77
CA TRP A 467 -4.99 -7.33 8.17
C TRP A 467 -6.39 -7.87 7.89
N PHE A 468 -7.45 -7.07 8.08
CA PHE A 468 -8.81 -7.51 7.75
C PHE A 468 -8.92 -7.90 6.29
N GLN A 469 -8.39 -7.06 5.41
CA GLN A 469 -8.44 -7.28 3.97
C GLN A 469 -7.51 -8.41 3.51
N SER A 470 -6.25 -8.41 3.94
CA SER A 470 -5.29 -9.44 3.50
C SER A 470 -5.71 -10.84 3.97
N SER A 471 -6.23 -10.96 5.20
CA SER A 471 -6.78 -12.22 5.73
C SER A 471 -8.00 -12.69 4.95
N LEU A 472 -8.91 -11.78 4.61
CA LEU A 472 -10.08 -12.09 3.79
C LEU A 472 -9.66 -12.63 2.42
N LEU A 473 -8.80 -11.90 1.72
CA LEU A 473 -8.36 -12.24 0.36
C LEU A 473 -7.65 -13.59 0.30
N THR A 474 -6.69 -13.84 1.19
CA THR A 474 -5.95 -15.12 1.19
C THR A 474 -6.84 -16.30 1.61
N SER A 475 -7.78 -16.09 2.55
CA SER A 475 -8.72 -17.13 2.96
C SER A 475 -9.75 -17.44 1.87
N VAL A 476 -10.33 -16.43 1.25
CA VAL A 476 -11.28 -16.64 0.14
C VAL A 476 -10.59 -17.30 -1.05
N ALA A 477 -9.41 -16.81 -1.45
CA ALA A 477 -8.65 -17.41 -2.55
C ALA A 477 -8.31 -18.89 -2.31
N THR A 478 -8.06 -19.32 -1.07
CA THR A 478 -7.68 -20.70 -0.75
C THR A 478 -8.86 -21.56 -0.32
N LYS A 479 -9.77 -21.04 0.52
CA LYS A 479 -10.85 -21.78 1.20
C LYS A 479 -12.27 -21.39 0.76
N GLY A 480 -12.45 -20.29 0.01
CA GLY A 480 -13.75 -19.79 -0.44
C GLY A 480 -14.61 -19.14 0.66
N LYS A 481 -14.05 -18.76 1.81
CA LYS A 481 -14.77 -18.13 2.92
C LYS A 481 -13.91 -17.15 3.70
N ALA A 482 -14.56 -16.25 4.46
CA ALA A 482 -13.88 -15.37 5.40
C ALA A 482 -13.17 -16.16 6.50
N PRO A 483 -12.04 -15.66 7.05
CA PRO A 483 -11.29 -16.34 8.12
C PRO A 483 -11.83 -16.03 9.52
N TYR A 484 -12.82 -15.15 9.62
CA TYR A 484 -13.40 -14.64 10.86
C TYR A 484 -14.94 -14.55 10.77
N LYS A 485 -15.61 -14.69 11.91
CA LYS A 485 -17.07 -14.55 12.03
C LYS A 485 -17.51 -13.13 12.33
N GLU A 486 -16.73 -12.43 13.14
CA GLU A 486 -17.05 -11.09 13.61
C GLU A 486 -15.81 -10.20 13.53
N VAL A 487 -16.02 -8.91 13.21
CA VAL A 487 -14.97 -7.90 13.20
C VAL A 487 -15.41 -6.74 14.09
N VAL A 488 -14.61 -6.42 15.09
CA VAL A 488 -14.79 -5.23 15.94
C VAL A 488 -13.71 -4.22 15.59
N THR A 489 -14.13 -3.00 15.27
CA THR A 489 -13.24 -1.92 14.89
C THR A 489 -13.25 -0.83 15.93
N HIS A 490 -12.09 -0.48 16.47
CA HIS A 490 -11.91 0.64 17.38
C HIS A 490 -11.31 1.87 16.69
N GLY A 491 -11.54 3.04 17.29
CA GLY A 491 -10.90 4.30 16.91
C GLY A 491 -9.42 4.35 17.33
N TYR A 492 -8.76 5.46 17.04
CA TYR A 492 -7.36 5.67 17.42
C TYR A 492 -7.26 6.27 18.82
N VAL A 493 -6.10 6.05 19.46
CA VAL A 493 -5.72 6.81 20.63
C VAL A 493 -5.03 8.10 20.16
N VAL A 494 -5.59 9.25 20.55
CA VAL A 494 -5.16 10.58 20.14
C VAL A 494 -4.69 11.42 21.33
N ASP A 495 -3.98 12.52 21.08
CA ASP A 495 -3.60 13.45 22.13
C ASP A 495 -4.78 14.34 22.59
N GLU A 496 -4.59 15.18 23.58
CA GLU A 496 -5.62 16.10 24.12
C GLU A 496 -6.24 17.02 23.07
N LYS A 497 -5.56 17.24 21.95
CA LYS A 497 -6.01 18.08 20.83
C LYS A 497 -6.66 17.27 19.71
N GLY A 498 -6.93 16.00 19.92
CA GLY A 498 -7.49 15.09 18.91
C GLY A 498 -6.51 14.72 17.78
N ARG A 499 -5.20 14.92 17.97
CA ARG A 499 -4.21 14.61 16.93
C ARG A 499 -3.66 13.20 17.10
N LYS A 500 -3.53 12.48 16.01
CA LYS A 500 -2.89 11.16 15.99
C LYS A 500 -1.49 11.23 16.60
N MET A 501 -1.17 10.30 17.49
CA MET A 501 0.14 10.23 18.11
C MET A 501 1.20 9.82 17.08
N SER A 502 2.31 10.56 17.06
CA SER A 502 3.46 10.24 16.20
C SER A 502 4.77 10.61 16.87
N LYS A 503 5.84 9.89 16.50
CA LYS A 503 7.19 10.20 16.99
C LYS A 503 7.67 11.57 16.50
N SER A 504 7.25 12.00 15.32
CA SER A 504 7.60 13.29 14.73
C SER A 504 6.98 14.49 15.47
N LEU A 505 5.77 14.29 16.03
CA LEU A 505 5.10 15.32 16.84
C LEU A 505 5.52 15.28 18.30
N GLY A 506 6.22 14.22 18.75
CA GLY A 506 6.63 14.05 20.14
C GLY A 506 5.46 13.94 21.13
N ASN A 507 4.25 13.66 20.65
CA ASN A 507 3.01 13.59 21.44
C ASN A 507 2.65 12.16 21.85
N GLY A 508 3.49 11.17 21.56
CA GLY A 508 3.29 9.78 21.95
C GLY A 508 3.50 9.58 23.45
N ILE A 509 2.61 8.83 24.09
CA ILE A 509 2.71 8.44 25.49
C ILE A 509 3.03 6.93 25.54
N ASP A 510 4.12 6.56 26.21
CA ASP A 510 4.42 5.14 26.47
C ASP A 510 3.49 4.64 27.60
N PRO A 511 2.66 3.61 27.35
CA PRO A 511 1.79 3.04 28.39
C PRO A 511 2.55 2.62 29.66
N ARG A 512 3.82 2.22 29.54
CA ARG A 512 4.64 1.83 30.70
C ARG A 512 4.92 3.01 31.64
N GLU A 513 5.06 4.22 31.11
CA GLU A 513 5.23 5.42 31.95
C GLU A 513 3.99 5.68 32.80
N LEU A 514 2.78 5.56 32.18
CA LEU A 514 1.52 5.70 32.89
C LEU A 514 1.34 4.58 33.92
N ILE A 515 1.68 3.36 33.57
CA ILE A 515 1.59 2.21 34.49
C ILE A 515 2.53 2.40 35.70
N ASN A 516 3.73 2.89 35.49
CA ASN A 516 4.68 3.13 36.56
C ASN A 516 4.23 4.27 37.51
N GLU A 517 3.59 5.30 36.98
CA GLU A 517 3.12 6.48 37.75
C GLU A 517 1.78 6.19 38.45
N PHE A 518 0.80 5.57 37.77
CA PHE A 518 -0.58 5.44 38.23
C PHE A 518 -1.00 3.98 38.53
N GLY A 519 -0.31 3.00 37.99
CA GLY A 519 -0.69 1.59 38.05
C GLY A 519 -1.48 1.12 36.81
N ALA A 520 -1.43 -0.17 36.53
CA ALA A 520 -2.08 -0.77 35.36
C ALA A 520 -3.61 -0.72 35.42
N ASP A 521 -4.20 -0.80 36.64
CA ASP A 521 -5.65 -0.77 36.81
C ASP A 521 -6.27 0.56 36.39
N ILE A 522 -5.55 1.67 36.55
CA ILE A 522 -6.02 2.98 36.12
C ILE A 522 -6.09 3.06 34.58
N LEU A 523 -5.08 2.51 33.91
CA LEU A 523 -5.07 2.48 32.44
C LEU A 523 -6.15 1.54 31.89
N ARG A 524 -6.38 0.40 32.53
CA ARG A 524 -7.52 -0.50 32.20
C ARG A 524 -8.86 0.18 32.40
N LEU A 525 -9.05 0.87 33.54
CA LEU A 525 -10.30 1.58 33.82
C LEU A 525 -10.56 2.70 32.81
N TRP A 526 -9.50 3.45 32.40
CA TRP A 526 -9.60 4.43 31.33
C TRP A 526 -10.07 3.80 30.03
N ALA A 527 -9.44 2.71 29.58
CA ALA A 527 -9.80 2.01 28.34
C ALA A 527 -11.25 1.50 28.37
N LEU A 528 -11.66 0.87 29.47
CA LEU A 528 -13.01 0.30 29.62
C LEU A 528 -14.11 1.35 29.81
N SER A 529 -13.78 2.56 30.27
CA SER A 529 -14.72 3.68 30.41
C SER A 529 -14.85 4.54 29.16
N SER A 530 -14.08 4.24 28.11
CA SER A 530 -14.08 5.01 26.87
C SER A 530 -14.97 4.36 25.81
N ASP A 531 -15.58 5.19 24.94
CA ASP A 531 -16.26 4.71 23.74
C ASP A 531 -15.23 4.37 22.68
N TYR A 532 -14.97 3.08 22.48
CA TYR A 532 -14.00 2.56 21.55
C TYR A 532 -14.40 2.71 20.08
N THR A 533 -15.66 3.02 19.78
CA THR A 533 -16.15 3.16 18.41
C THR A 533 -15.69 4.45 17.75
N SER A 534 -15.14 5.38 18.53
CA SER A 534 -14.57 6.65 18.12
C SER A 534 -13.13 6.81 18.61
N ASP A 535 -12.45 7.87 18.16
CA ASP A 535 -11.11 8.20 18.63
C ASP A 535 -11.13 8.61 20.11
N VAL A 536 -10.20 8.05 20.89
CA VAL A 536 -10.15 8.24 22.35
C VAL A 536 -8.93 9.06 22.74
N SER A 537 -9.16 10.18 23.42
CA SER A 537 -8.08 11.02 23.91
C SER A 537 -7.41 10.45 25.17
N ILE A 538 -6.08 10.55 25.23
CA ILE A 538 -5.30 10.22 26.42
C ILE A 538 -4.31 11.34 26.76
N SER A 539 -4.21 11.63 28.06
CA SER A 539 -3.18 12.51 28.61
C SER A 539 -2.96 12.18 30.09
N LYS A 540 -1.87 12.67 30.66
CA LYS A 540 -1.65 12.54 32.11
C LYS A 540 -2.76 13.19 32.92
N GLY A 541 -3.37 14.27 32.42
CA GLY A 541 -4.52 14.93 33.05
C GLY A 541 -5.75 14.02 33.11
N ILE A 542 -6.12 13.39 31.99
CA ILE A 542 -7.24 12.45 31.91
C ILE A 542 -6.98 11.24 32.82
N ILE A 543 -5.80 10.64 32.75
CA ILE A 543 -5.46 9.48 33.59
C ILE A 543 -5.50 9.84 35.09
N LYS A 544 -5.10 11.03 35.47
CA LYS A 544 -5.21 11.52 36.86
C LYS A 544 -6.66 11.61 37.33
N GLN A 545 -7.58 12.07 36.47
CA GLN A 545 -9.02 12.08 36.79
C GLN A 545 -9.56 10.66 37.02
N VAL A 546 -9.19 9.70 36.15
CA VAL A 546 -9.56 8.30 36.32
C VAL A 546 -8.98 7.72 37.62
N ALA A 547 -7.76 8.09 37.99
CA ALA A 547 -7.15 7.68 39.25
C ALA A 547 -7.93 8.18 40.49
N GLU A 548 -8.54 9.38 40.43
CA GLU A 548 -9.41 9.86 41.51
C GLU A 548 -10.68 9.01 41.61
N VAL A 549 -11.32 8.64 40.53
CA VAL A 549 -12.46 7.74 40.51
C VAL A 549 -12.10 6.37 41.10
N TYR A 550 -10.99 5.79 40.63
CA TYR A 550 -10.49 4.52 41.16
C TYR A 550 -10.22 4.57 42.67
N ARG A 551 -9.70 5.69 43.19
CA ARG A 551 -9.40 5.88 44.59
C ARG A 551 -10.71 5.85 45.44
N LYS A 552 -11.79 6.44 44.95
CA LYS A 552 -13.12 6.36 45.58
C LYS A 552 -13.60 4.91 45.64
N ILE A 553 -13.58 4.18 44.53
CA ILE A 553 -13.97 2.77 44.44
C ILE A 553 -13.15 1.93 45.44
N ARG A 554 -11.83 2.08 45.43
CA ARG A 554 -10.93 1.35 46.33
C ARG A 554 -11.22 1.66 47.81
N ASN A 555 -11.44 2.92 48.16
CA ASN A 555 -11.75 3.32 49.55
C ASN A 555 -13.09 2.76 50.02
N THR A 556 -14.12 2.77 49.15
CA THR A 556 -15.43 2.16 49.42
C THR A 556 -15.27 0.64 49.63
N ALA A 557 -14.55 -0.06 48.72
CA ALA A 557 -14.30 -1.49 48.88
C ALA A 557 -13.53 -1.80 50.19
N ARG A 558 -12.53 -0.98 50.54
CA ARG A 558 -11.78 -1.12 51.79
C ARG A 558 -12.69 -0.93 53.02
N PHE A 559 -13.59 0.05 52.97
CA PHE A 559 -14.55 0.28 54.03
C PHE A 559 -15.50 -0.92 54.17
N ILE A 560 -16.06 -1.41 53.08
CA ILE A 560 -16.96 -2.59 53.08
C ILE A 560 -16.23 -3.79 53.68
N LEU A 561 -15.06 -4.14 53.15
CA LEU A 561 -14.24 -5.29 53.60
C LEU A 561 -13.87 -5.18 55.06
N GLY A 562 -13.62 -3.98 55.57
CA GLY A 562 -13.34 -3.76 57.01
C GLY A 562 -14.56 -3.99 57.90
N ASN A 563 -15.76 -3.74 57.38
CA ASN A 563 -17.00 -3.90 58.13
C ASN A 563 -17.66 -5.29 58.04
N ILE A 564 -17.21 -6.10 57.05
CA ILE A 564 -17.71 -7.50 56.90
C ILE A 564 -16.63 -8.54 57.24
N SER A 565 -15.59 -8.15 57.99
CA SER A 565 -14.47 -9.02 58.29
C SER A 565 -14.83 -10.23 59.15
N ASP A 566 -15.93 -10.13 59.92
CA ASP A 566 -16.51 -11.14 60.78
C ASP A 566 -17.79 -11.78 60.20
N PHE A 567 -18.16 -11.45 58.97
CA PHE A 567 -19.34 -12.01 58.30
C PHE A 567 -19.10 -13.48 57.89
N ASP A 568 -19.99 -14.36 58.35
CA ASP A 568 -20.00 -15.78 57.98
C ASP A 568 -20.87 -15.98 56.71
N VAL A 569 -20.24 -16.20 55.60
CA VAL A 569 -20.86 -16.51 54.30
C VAL A 569 -21.80 -17.72 54.34
N ASN A 570 -21.54 -18.70 55.26
CA ASN A 570 -22.32 -19.92 55.37
C ASN A 570 -23.57 -19.75 56.31
N ASN A 571 -23.67 -18.62 56.98
CA ASN A 571 -24.76 -18.32 57.88
C ASN A 571 -25.28 -16.87 57.69
N PRO A 572 -25.74 -16.52 56.49
CA PRO A 572 -26.26 -15.19 56.23
C PRO A 572 -27.60 -14.97 56.94
N VAL A 573 -27.89 -13.70 57.25
CA VAL A 573 -29.23 -13.28 57.72
C VAL A 573 -30.26 -13.58 56.62
N SER A 574 -31.40 -14.19 57.00
CA SER A 574 -32.43 -14.51 56.02
C SER A 574 -33.10 -13.24 55.47
N TYR A 575 -33.69 -13.32 54.27
CA TYR A 575 -34.32 -12.18 53.61
C TYR A 575 -35.43 -11.57 54.46
N GLU A 576 -36.19 -12.40 55.21
CA GLU A 576 -37.28 -12.03 56.08
C GLU A 576 -36.80 -11.30 57.35
N GLU A 577 -35.55 -11.46 57.72
CA GLU A 577 -34.94 -10.80 58.88
C GLU A 577 -34.22 -9.49 58.53
N LEU A 578 -34.18 -9.13 57.22
CA LEU A 578 -33.59 -7.88 56.78
C LEU A 578 -34.45 -6.68 57.21
N GLN A 579 -33.79 -5.59 57.59
CA GLN A 579 -34.48 -4.34 57.92
C GLN A 579 -34.94 -3.61 56.66
N GLU A 580 -35.95 -2.72 56.79
CA GLU A 580 -36.49 -1.95 55.66
C GLU A 580 -35.40 -1.17 54.89
N ILE A 581 -34.38 -0.67 55.58
CA ILE A 581 -33.25 0.03 54.96
C ILE A 581 -32.40 -0.90 54.06
N ASP A 582 -32.22 -2.14 54.50
CA ASP A 582 -31.43 -3.14 53.73
C ASP A 582 -32.21 -3.54 52.47
N LEU A 583 -33.53 -3.73 52.57
CA LEU A 583 -34.42 -4.02 51.46
C LEU A 583 -34.47 -2.85 50.45
N SER A 584 -34.46 -1.62 50.95
CA SER A 584 -34.39 -0.42 50.09
C SER A 584 -33.10 -0.35 49.32
N LEU A 585 -31.94 -0.71 49.89
CA LEU A 585 -30.63 -0.75 49.23
C LEU A 585 -30.56 -1.81 48.14
N ILE A 586 -31.23 -2.97 48.32
CA ILE A 586 -31.31 -4.02 47.29
C ILE A 586 -32.01 -3.51 46.03
N HIS A 587 -32.98 -2.63 46.15
CA HIS A 587 -33.74 -2.06 45.01
C HIS A 587 -33.03 -0.88 44.33
N ILE A 588 -32.08 -0.26 44.96
CA ILE A 588 -31.29 0.85 44.39
C ILE A 588 -30.14 0.35 43.56
#